data_50a0b2adc2704c16f0a1d41d2c3d5322
#
_entry.id   50a0b2adc2704c16f0a1d41d2c3d5322
#
_cell.length_a   1.000
_cell.length_b   1.000
_cell.length_c   1.000
_cell.angle_alpha   90.00
_cell.angle_beta   90.00
_cell.angle_gamma   90.00
#
_symmetry.space_group_name_H-M   'P 1'
#
loop_
_entity.id
_entity.type
_entity.pdbx_description
1 polymer ?
#
loop_
_entity_poly.entity_id
_entity_poly.type
_entity_poly.pdbx_seq_one_letter_code
_entity_poly.pdbx_strand_id
1 'polypeptide(L)'
;PAEKTLPEFTEWEIEAERVEPRLVAITQPHSTYCEEYRSLRTHVLHKSQTKKLQAIVVASTNPSEGKSITAINLAWMLAQTDGVKCLIIDSDLRMPSLADYLGIETEKGLSDILAGTCSVKDAIIKLAPANLHILPGGEARSDVAELISGPKFKEILREVRDMFDYVIIDAPPLGIFTDATVLINQADGAMLVVRAGRTRYSAVTRVLESIPRERMLGVVLNQS
;
A
#
# COMPACT_ATOMS: atom_id res chain seq x y z
N PRO A 1 14.93 12.77 -14.74
CA PRO A 1 13.53 13.01 -14.50
C PRO A 1 13.40 14.39 -13.85
N ALA A 2 12.40 15.19 -14.26
CA ALA A 2 12.12 16.45 -13.61
C ALA A 2 11.78 16.15 -12.14
N GLU A 3 12.31 16.94 -11.23
CA GLU A 3 12.03 16.80 -9.80
C GLU A 3 10.54 17.09 -9.56
N LYS A 4 9.83 16.09 -9.02
CA LYS A 4 8.41 16.24 -8.72
C LYS A 4 8.24 17.18 -7.55
N THR A 5 7.57 18.30 -7.75
CA THR A 5 7.25 19.23 -6.66
C THR A 5 5.96 18.76 -5.99
N LEU A 6 6.02 18.47 -4.68
CA LEU A 6 4.83 18.13 -3.90
C LEU A 6 4.16 19.41 -3.39
N PRO A 7 2.81 19.44 -3.31
CA PRO A 7 2.12 20.46 -2.55
C PRO A 7 2.42 20.30 -1.05
N GLU A 8 2.09 21.30 -0.25
CA GLU A 8 2.11 21.16 1.20
C GLU A 8 0.96 20.25 1.64
N PHE A 9 1.30 19.23 2.47
CA PHE A 9 0.36 18.31 3.08
C PHE A 9 0.32 18.53 4.59
N THR A 10 -0.78 18.15 5.23
CA THR A 10 -0.82 18.03 6.69
C THR A 10 0.27 17.07 7.13
N GLU A 11 1.06 17.45 8.14
CA GLU A 11 2.14 16.62 8.66
C GLU A 11 1.73 15.98 9.99
N TRP A 12 2.07 14.70 10.17
CA TRP A 12 1.88 13.96 11.40
C TRP A 12 3.19 13.31 11.82
N GLU A 13 3.60 13.53 13.06
CA GLU A 13 4.79 12.92 13.63
C GLU A 13 4.47 11.50 14.11
N ILE A 14 5.21 10.52 13.61
CA ILE A 14 5.05 9.12 14.00
C ILE A 14 5.82 8.82 15.27
N GLU A 15 5.10 8.40 16.30
CA GLU A 15 5.64 7.96 17.58
C GLU A 15 5.74 6.43 17.59
N ALA A 16 6.95 5.87 17.69
CA ALA A 16 7.20 4.43 17.60
C ALA A 16 6.41 3.60 18.66
N GLU A 17 6.08 4.20 19.79
CA GLU A 17 5.32 3.59 20.88
C GLU A 17 3.83 3.46 20.58
N ARG A 18 3.32 4.25 19.63
CA ARG A 18 1.89 4.31 19.26
C ARG A 18 1.54 3.49 18.03
N VAL A 19 2.55 3.05 17.27
CA VAL A 19 2.29 2.24 16.07
C VAL A 19 2.21 0.75 16.40
N GLU A 20 1.58 0.00 15.52
CA GLU A 20 1.54 -1.47 15.58
C GLU A 20 2.97 -2.03 15.72
N PRO A 21 3.29 -2.85 16.75
CA PRO A 21 4.66 -3.33 17.03
C PRO A 21 5.32 -4.10 15.87
N ARG A 22 4.54 -4.71 14.97
CA ARG A 22 5.03 -5.43 13.78
C ARG A 22 5.47 -4.50 12.65
N LEU A 23 5.33 -3.19 12.80
CA LEU A 23 5.92 -2.20 11.90
C LEU A 23 7.41 -2.04 12.23
N VAL A 24 8.17 -3.12 12.00
CA VAL A 24 9.57 -3.24 12.40
C VAL A 24 10.48 -2.21 11.75
N ALA A 25 10.10 -1.68 10.60
CA ALA A 25 10.80 -0.57 9.94
C ALA A 25 10.78 0.72 10.78
N ILE A 26 9.80 0.86 11.68
CA ILE A 26 9.61 1.99 12.59
C ILE A 26 10.09 1.61 13.99
N THR A 27 9.58 0.51 14.53
CA THR A 27 9.75 0.12 15.95
C THR A 27 11.10 -0.55 16.24
N GLN A 28 11.68 -1.24 15.25
CA GLN A 28 12.90 -2.05 15.38
C GLN A 28 13.81 -1.93 14.16
N PRO A 29 14.27 -0.72 13.78
CA PRO A 29 14.96 -0.47 12.50
C PRO A 29 16.30 -1.21 12.36
N HIS A 30 16.87 -1.73 13.46
CA HIS A 30 18.12 -2.49 13.45
C HIS A 30 17.94 -3.99 13.63
N SER A 31 16.68 -4.49 13.62
CA SER A 31 16.40 -5.92 13.76
C SER A 31 16.67 -6.69 12.48
N THR A 32 16.88 -8.01 12.61
CA THR A 32 16.95 -8.93 11.45
C THR A 32 15.66 -8.94 10.65
N TYR A 33 14.52 -8.75 11.29
CA TYR A 33 13.21 -8.64 10.61
C TYR A 33 13.15 -7.40 9.72
N CYS A 34 13.76 -6.29 10.12
CA CYS A 34 13.84 -5.09 9.29
C CYS A 34 14.74 -5.30 8.07
N GLU A 35 15.78 -6.14 8.16
CA GLU A 35 16.64 -6.50 7.02
C GLU A 35 15.87 -7.23 5.91
N GLU A 36 14.86 -8.04 6.24
CA GLU A 36 14.00 -8.68 5.26
C GLU A 36 13.23 -7.63 4.43
N TYR A 37 12.75 -6.56 5.06
CA TYR A 37 12.10 -5.46 4.35
C TYR A 37 13.08 -4.61 3.55
N ARG A 38 14.34 -4.45 3.99
CA ARG A 38 15.40 -3.84 3.17
C ARG A 38 15.69 -4.66 1.93
N SER A 39 15.73 -5.98 2.07
CA SER A 39 15.86 -6.90 0.95
C SER A 39 14.68 -6.77 -0.03
N LEU A 40 13.45 -6.76 0.48
CA LEU A 40 12.23 -6.58 -0.32
C LEU A 40 12.25 -5.24 -1.08
N ARG A 41 12.61 -4.13 -0.41
CA ARG A 41 12.81 -2.82 -1.05
C ARG A 41 13.83 -2.91 -2.18
N THR A 42 14.98 -3.55 -1.94
CA THR A 42 16.04 -3.69 -2.95
C THR A 42 15.54 -4.44 -4.18
N HIS A 43 14.74 -5.49 -4.00
CA HIS A 43 14.11 -6.22 -5.11
C HIS A 43 13.14 -5.33 -5.90
N VAL A 44 12.34 -4.50 -5.23
CA VAL A 44 11.42 -3.56 -5.89
C VAL A 44 12.20 -2.53 -6.70
N LEU A 45 13.22 -1.90 -6.11
CA LEU A 45 14.07 -0.91 -6.78
C LEU A 45 14.77 -1.50 -8.00
N HIS A 46 15.33 -2.71 -7.89
CA HIS A 46 15.98 -3.39 -9.00
C HIS A 46 15.00 -3.70 -10.14
N LYS A 47 13.80 -4.22 -9.83
CA LYS A 47 12.77 -4.45 -10.84
C LYS A 47 12.32 -3.16 -11.53
N SER A 48 12.30 -2.05 -10.80
CA SER A 48 11.92 -0.72 -11.34
C SER A 48 12.91 -0.20 -12.39
N GLN A 49 14.14 -0.70 -12.42
CA GLN A 49 15.14 -0.34 -13.43
C GLN A 49 14.82 -0.95 -14.81
N THR A 50 14.17 -2.11 -14.82
CA THR A 50 13.87 -2.87 -16.06
C THR A 50 12.42 -2.72 -16.51
N LYS A 51 11.52 -2.41 -15.60
CA LYS A 51 10.09 -2.23 -15.84
C LYS A 51 9.61 -1.00 -15.10
N LYS A 52 8.81 -0.14 -15.74
CA LYS A 52 8.18 0.98 -15.03
C LYS A 52 7.26 0.42 -13.93
N LEU A 53 7.70 0.53 -12.67
CA LEU A 53 6.96 0.13 -11.48
C LEU A 53 6.78 1.35 -10.60
N GLN A 54 5.62 1.96 -10.66
CA GLN A 54 5.27 3.12 -9.85
C GLN A 54 4.14 2.78 -8.89
N ALA A 55 3.03 2.21 -9.37
CA ALA A 55 1.93 1.76 -8.53
C ALA A 55 2.02 0.24 -8.33
N ILE A 56 2.13 -0.19 -7.08
CA ILE A 56 2.31 -1.59 -6.68
C ILE A 56 1.22 -1.97 -5.68
N VAL A 57 0.42 -2.97 -6.03
CA VAL A 57 -0.60 -3.51 -5.13
C VAL A 57 0.03 -4.55 -4.21
N VAL A 58 -0.27 -4.46 -2.92
CA VAL A 58 0.01 -5.49 -1.91
C VAL A 58 -1.31 -6.11 -1.50
N ALA A 59 -1.47 -7.39 -1.79
CA ALA A 59 -2.67 -8.15 -1.50
C ALA A 59 -2.34 -9.47 -0.78
N SER A 60 -3.33 -10.14 -0.25
CA SER A 60 -3.18 -11.47 0.37
C SER A 60 -4.23 -12.45 -0.16
N THR A 61 -4.01 -13.73 0.09
CA THR A 61 -5.00 -14.76 -0.22
C THR A 61 -6.20 -14.67 0.74
N ASN A 62 -5.91 -14.55 2.06
CA ASN A 62 -6.93 -14.49 3.11
C ASN A 62 -6.69 -13.27 4.02
N PRO A 63 -7.66 -12.90 4.87
CA PRO A 63 -7.45 -11.92 5.93
C PRO A 63 -6.35 -12.35 6.90
N SER A 64 -5.72 -11.37 7.56
CA SER A 64 -4.73 -11.60 8.62
C SER A 64 -3.46 -12.34 8.17
N GLU A 65 -3.09 -12.30 6.89
CA GLU A 65 -1.83 -12.83 6.37
C GLU A 65 -0.68 -11.79 6.42
N GLY A 66 -0.96 -10.56 6.89
CA GLY A 66 0.03 -9.52 7.10
C GLY A 66 0.25 -8.60 5.90
N LYS A 67 -0.71 -8.51 4.97
CA LYS A 67 -0.65 -7.63 3.78
C LYS A 67 -0.37 -6.17 4.16
N SER A 68 -1.18 -5.59 5.06
CA SER A 68 -1.08 -4.18 5.46
C SER A 68 0.21 -3.89 6.21
N ILE A 69 0.64 -4.79 7.10
CA ILE A 69 1.94 -4.71 7.78
C ILE A 69 3.09 -4.73 6.76
N THR A 70 3.02 -5.63 5.77
CA THR A 70 4.02 -5.70 4.70
C THR A 70 4.01 -4.43 3.85
N ALA A 71 2.83 -3.92 3.50
CA ALA A 71 2.68 -2.70 2.71
C ALA A 71 3.29 -1.48 3.41
N ILE A 72 2.99 -1.27 4.71
CA ILE A 72 3.52 -0.15 5.48
C ILE A 72 5.06 -0.26 5.63
N ASN A 73 5.56 -1.43 6.05
CA ASN A 73 7.01 -1.62 6.21
C ASN A 73 7.76 -1.37 4.89
N LEU A 74 7.25 -1.89 3.76
CA LEU A 74 7.83 -1.65 2.44
C LEU A 74 7.79 -0.17 2.05
N ALA A 75 6.63 0.48 2.22
CA ALA A 75 6.46 1.90 1.88
C ALA A 75 7.39 2.79 2.72
N TRP A 76 7.52 2.47 4.02
CA TRP A 76 8.46 3.14 4.92
C TRP A 76 9.91 3.00 4.45
N MET A 77 10.31 1.78 4.09
CA MET A 77 11.66 1.51 3.55
C MET A 77 11.93 2.22 2.22
N LEU A 78 10.93 2.31 1.34
CA LEU A 78 11.06 3.04 0.08
C LEU A 78 11.21 4.55 0.34
N ALA A 79 10.43 5.12 1.26
CA ALA A 79 10.47 6.53 1.62
C ALA A 79 11.80 6.94 2.30
N GLN A 80 12.52 6.01 2.90
CA GLN A 80 13.87 6.25 3.44
C GLN A 80 14.96 6.23 2.37
N THR A 81 14.64 5.90 1.12
CA THR A 81 15.60 5.96 0.02
C THR A 81 15.74 7.42 -0.42
N ASP A 82 16.99 7.89 -0.53
CA ASP A 82 17.28 9.27 -0.88
C ASP A 82 16.63 9.69 -2.21
N GLY A 83 15.97 10.85 -2.20
CA GLY A 83 15.25 11.39 -3.34
C GLY A 83 13.93 10.69 -3.70
N VAL A 84 13.52 9.63 -3.00
CA VAL A 84 12.29 8.89 -3.27
C VAL A 84 11.10 9.49 -2.54
N LYS A 85 10.03 9.80 -3.27
CA LYS A 85 8.73 10.22 -2.76
C LYS A 85 7.77 9.04 -2.82
N CYS A 86 7.34 8.53 -1.66
CA CYS A 86 6.48 7.37 -1.56
C CYS A 86 5.12 7.73 -0.95
N LEU A 87 4.06 7.18 -1.54
CA LEU A 87 2.70 7.21 -1.02
C LEU A 87 2.24 5.80 -0.72
N ILE A 88 1.57 5.59 0.41
CA ILE A 88 0.77 4.39 0.66
C ILE A 88 -0.71 4.76 0.66
N ILE A 89 -1.53 3.93 0.00
CA ILE A 89 -2.99 4.10 -0.10
C ILE A 89 -3.68 2.93 0.59
N ASP A 90 -4.57 3.22 1.53
CA ASP A 90 -5.48 2.23 2.08
C ASP A 90 -6.68 2.05 1.13
N SER A 91 -6.64 0.98 0.35
CA SER A 91 -7.72 0.64 -0.58
C SER A 91 -8.56 -0.55 -0.10
N ASP A 92 -8.34 -1.04 1.13
CA ASP A 92 -9.23 -1.97 1.81
C ASP A 92 -10.40 -1.19 2.45
N LEU A 93 -11.21 -0.54 1.61
CA LEU A 93 -12.31 0.32 2.07
C LEU A 93 -13.42 -0.44 2.80
N ARG A 94 -13.37 -1.78 2.85
CA ARG A 94 -14.28 -2.59 3.67
C ARG A 94 -13.83 -2.64 5.11
N MET A 95 -12.52 -2.64 5.33
CA MET A 95 -11.90 -2.67 6.66
C MET A 95 -10.62 -1.81 6.65
N PRO A 96 -10.75 -0.47 6.51
CA PRO A 96 -9.60 0.43 6.54
C PRO A 96 -8.83 0.25 7.85
N SER A 97 -7.51 0.16 7.78
CA SER A 97 -6.70 -0.16 8.98
C SER A 97 -5.33 0.51 9.02
N LEU A 98 -4.88 1.15 7.94
CA LEU A 98 -3.54 1.71 7.90
C LEU A 98 -3.37 2.86 8.91
N ALA A 99 -4.40 3.70 9.08
CA ALA A 99 -4.40 4.79 10.06
C ALA A 99 -4.23 4.25 11.49
N ASP A 100 -5.01 3.22 11.85
CA ASP A 100 -4.93 2.58 13.16
C ASP A 100 -3.55 1.96 13.42
N TYR A 101 -2.98 1.26 12.42
CA TYR A 101 -1.64 0.67 12.55
C TYR A 101 -0.54 1.72 12.73
N LEU A 102 -0.73 2.91 12.19
CA LEU A 102 0.21 4.03 12.31
C LEU A 102 -0.07 4.95 13.51
N GLY A 103 -1.14 4.68 14.27
CA GLY A 103 -1.53 5.47 15.43
C GLY A 103 -1.91 6.92 15.07
N ILE A 104 -2.47 7.13 13.87
CA ILE A 104 -2.87 8.45 13.38
C ILE A 104 -4.39 8.60 13.37
N GLU A 105 -4.86 9.80 13.70
CA GLU A 105 -6.26 10.17 13.59
C GLU A 105 -6.50 10.89 12.25
N THR A 106 -7.54 10.49 11.54
CA THR A 106 -7.86 11.05 10.22
C THR A 106 -9.34 11.34 10.10
N GLU A 107 -9.67 12.52 9.56
CA GLU A 107 -11.06 12.91 9.29
C GLU A 107 -11.47 12.61 7.84
N LYS A 108 -10.50 12.46 6.94
CA LYS A 108 -10.71 12.29 5.50
C LYS A 108 -9.86 11.14 4.97
N GLY A 109 -10.35 10.49 3.93
CA GLY A 109 -9.65 9.41 3.28
C GLY A 109 -10.09 9.18 1.83
N LEU A 110 -9.68 8.03 1.29
CA LEU A 110 -10.00 7.63 -0.08
C LEU A 110 -11.51 7.54 -0.32
N SER A 111 -12.29 7.08 0.66
CA SER A 111 -13.76 7.01 0.57
C SER A 111 -14.39 8.39 0.33
N ASP A 112 -13.85 9.43 0.97
CA ASP A 112 -14.35 10.81 0.83
C ASP A 112 -14.01 11.40 -0.54
N ILE A 113 -12.80 11.13 -1.05
CA ILE A 113 -12.42 11.55 -2.40
C ILE A 113 -13.32 10.87 -3.43
N LEU A 114 -13.57 9.56 -3.28
CA LEU A 114 -14.44 8.79 -4.17
C LEU A 114 -15.88 9.29 -4.12
N ALA A 115 -16.36 9.71 -2.96
CA ALA A 115 -17.66 10.36 -2.80
C ALA A 115 -17.71 11.79 -3.35
N GLY A 116 -16.55 12.41 -3.62
CA GLY A 116 -16.46 13.78 -4.13
C GLY A 116 -16.56 14.87 -3.05
N THR A 117 -16.37 14.53 -1.78
CA THR A 117 -16.48 15.45 -0.64
C THR A 117 -15.16 16.14 -0.28
N CYS A 118 -14.01 15.62 -0.74
CA CYS A 118 -12.71 16.26 -0.59
C CYS A 118 -11.79 16.03 -1.79
N SER A 119 -10.69 16.79 -1.88
CA SER A 119 -9.66 16.61 -2.89
C SER A 119 -8.60 15.59 -2.42
N VAL A 120 -7.81 15.07 -3.36
CA VAL A 120 -6.66 14.19 -3.06
C VAL A 120 -5.68 14.87 -2.11
N LYS A 121 -5.40 16.15 -2.33
CA LYS A 121 -4.48 16.94 -1.50
C LYS A 121 -4.95 17.06 -0.06
N ASP A 122 -6.26 17.18 0.17
CA ASP A 122 -6.82 17.41 1.52
C ASP A 122 -6.84 16.13 2.37
N ALA A 123 -6.75 14.95 1.73
CA ALA A 123 -6.80 13.65 2.39
C ALA A 123 -5.42 13.01 2.58
N ILE A 124 -4.39 13.46 1.87
CA ILE A 124 -3.02 12.94 2.03
C ILE A 124 -2.37 13.58 3.25
N ILE A 125 -1.71 12.76 4.06
CA ILE A 125 -0.95 13.15 5.25
C ILE A 125 0.52 12.75 5.04
N LYS A 126 1.44 13.68 5.33
CA LYS A 126 2.87 13.41 5.36
C LYS A 126 3.25 12.85 6.74
N LEU A 127 3.99 11.76 6.77
CA LEU A 127 4.43 11.09 7.99
C LEU A 127 5.91 11.44 8.29
N ALA A 128 6.14 12.24 9.31
CA ALA A 128 7.48 12.54 9.78
C ALA A 128 7.96 11.47 10.78
N PRO A 129 9.28 11.21 10.89
CA PRO A 129 10.39 11.86 10.17
C PRO A 129 10.66 11.29 8.76
N ALA A 130 9.96 10.26 8.32
CA ALA A 130 10.14 9.70 6.98
C ALA A 130 9.46 10.60 5.91
N ASN A 131 9.91 10.50 4.66
CA ASN A 131 9.22 11.12 3.53
C ASN A 131 8.09 10.22 3.00
N LEU A 132 7.44 9.46 3.87
CA LEU A 132 6.27 8.66 3.54
C LEU A 132 5.03 9.54 3.62
N HIS A 133 4.14 9.34 2.66
CA HIS A 133 2.81 9.94 2.68
C HIS A 133 1.78 8.82 2.75
N ILE A 134 0.65 9.08 3.40
CA ILE A 134 -0.48 8.16 3.46
C ILE A 134 -1.74 8.82 2.91
N LEU A 135 -2.49 8.07 2.12
CA LEU A 135 -3.89 8.33 1.85
C LEU A 135 -4.70 7.29 2.63
N PRO A 136 -5.31 7.66 3.78
CA PRO A 136 -6.12 6.75 4.58
C PRO A 136 -7.36 6.26 3.82
N GLY A 137 -7.97 5.17 4.26
CA GLY A 137 -9.19 4.65 3.65
C GLY A 137 -10.42 5.54 3.88
N GLY A 138 -10.46 6.24 5.02
CA GLY A 138 -11.65 6.98 5.46
C GLY A 138 -12.70 6.05 6.07
N GLU A 139 -13.98 6.43 6.00
CA GLU A 139 -15.07 5.59 6.51
C GLU A 139 -15.22 4.29 5.71
N ALA A 140 -15.51 3.19 6.42
CA ALA A 140 -15.76 1.89 5.81
C ALA A 140 -16.98 1.91 4.87
N ARG A 141 -16.85 1.22 3.72
CA ARG A 141 -17.84 1.23 2.65
C ARG A 141 -18.28 -0.19 2.28
N SER A 142 -19.52 -0.31 1.82
CA SER A 142 -20.06 -1.57 1.28
C SER A 142 -20.02 -1.63 -0.26
N ASP A 143 -20.02 -0.47 -0.93
CA ASP A 143 -20.09 -0.27 -2.39
C ASP A 143 -18.68 -0.15 -3.04
N VAL A 144 -17.68 -0.83 -2.45
CA VAL A 144 -16.25 -0.69 -2.80
C VAL A 144 -15.97 -1.07 -4.26
N ALA A 145 -16.60 -2.16 -4.75
CA ALA A 145 -16.37 -2.65 -6.11
C ALA A 145 -16.72 -1.60 -7.15
N GLU A 146 -17.87 -0.92 -6.99
CA GLU A 146 -18.34 0.14 -7.87
C GLU A 146 -17.43 1.37 -7.81
N LEU A 147 -17.04 1.77 -6.61
CA LEU A 147 -16.19 2.93 -6.38
C LEU A 147 -14.80 2.77 -7.03
N ILE A 148 -14.17 1.61 -6.81
CA ILE A 148 -12.80 1.33 -7.33
C ILE A 148 -12.80 1.06 -8.83
N SER A 149 -13.88 0.47 -9.37
CA SER A 149 -14.02 0.25 -10.82
C SER A 149 -14.32 1.55 -11.59
N GLY A 150 -14.81 2.55 -10.89
CA GLY A 150 -15.25 3.81 -11.47
C GLY A 150 -14.10 4.67 -12.03
N PRO A 151 -14.44 5.70 -12.83
CA PRO A 151 -13.45 6.60 -13.41
C PRO A 151 -12.70 7.41 -12.35
N LYS A 152 -13.35 7.72 -11.23
CA LYS A 152 -12.79 8.55 -10.16
C LYS A 152 -11.52 7.96 -9.56
N PHE A 153 -11.48 6.65 -9.28
CA PHE A 153 -10.28 6.01 -8.77
C PHE A 153 -9.12 6.09 -9.77
N LYS A 154 -9.41 5.97 -11.08
CA LYS A 154 -8.37 6.12 -12.12
C LYS A 154 -7.82 7.54 -12.18
N GLU A 155 -8.68 8.55 -11.96
CA GLU A 155 -8.25 9.95 -11.87
C GLU A 155 -7.35 10.17 -10.66
N ILE A 156 -7.74 9.68 -9.48
CA ILE A 156 -6.93 9.71 -8.25
C ILE A 156 -5.57 9.06 -8.51
N LEU A 157 -5.55 7.84 -9.07
CA LEU A 157 -4.31 7.11 -9.32
C LEU A 157 -3.39 7.85 -10.29
N ARG A 158 -3.95 8.53 -11.30
CA ARG A 158 -3.17 9.38 -12.22
C ARG A 158 -2.57 10.57 -11.49
N GLU A 159 -3.38 11.30 -10.69
CA GLU A 159 -2.94 12.46 -9.93
C GLU A 159 -1.79 12.11 -8.97
N VAL A 160 -1.92 11.02 -8.20
CA VAL A 160 -0.85 10.61 -7.27
C VAL A 160 0.39 10.10 -7.99
N ARG A 161 0.26 9.49 -9.18
CA ARG A 161 1.41 9.11 -10.00
C ARG A 161 2.23 10.32 -10.50
N ASP A 162 1.59 11.45 -10.71
CA ASP A 162 2.29 12.68 -11.08
C ASP A 162 3.10 13.25 -9.90
N MET A 163 2.66 12.99 -8.67
CA MET A 163 3.27 13.49 -7.43
C MET A 163 4.35 12.57 -6.86
N PHE A 164 4.15 11.26 -6.86
CA PHE A 164 4.98 10.30 -6.15
C PHE A 164 5.77 9.38 -7.10
N ASP A 165 6.94 8.92 -6.65
CA ASP A 165 7.77 7.96 -7.39
C ASP A 165 7.27 6.53 -7.21
N TYR A 166 6.81 6.22 -5.99
CA TYR A 166 6.15 4.96 -5.67
C TYR A 166 4.80 5.20 -4.99
N VAL A 167 3.81 4.41 -5.40
CA VAL A 167 2.47 4.35 -4.83
C VAL A 167 2.21 2.90 -4.41
N ILE A 168 2.26 2.62 -3.13
CA ILE A 168 1.94 1.30 -2.57
C ILE A 168 0.45 1.27 -2.25
N ILE A 169 -0.26 0.29 -2.76
CA ILE A 169 -1.72 0.17 -2.62
C ILE A 169 -2.01 -1.06 -1.75
N ASP A 170 -2.43 -0.83 -0.52
CA ASP A 170 -2.93 -1.92 0.35
C ASP A 170 -4.34 -2.31 -0.10
N ALA A 171 -4.51 -3.54 -0.56
CA ALA A 171 -5.74 -4.04 -1.14
C ALA A 171 -6.43 -5.08 -0.24
N PRO A 172 -7.76 -5.28 -0.36
CA PRO A 172 -8.44 -6.36 0.37
C PRO A 172 -7.96 -7.75 -0.06
N PRO A 173 -8.27 -8.82 0.71
CA PRO A 173 -7.88 -10.19 0.38
C PRO A 173 -8.50 -10.66 -0.94
N LEU A 174 -7.68 -11.18 -1.85
CA LEU A 174 -8.07 -11.68 -3.18
C LEU A 174 -8.99 -12.91 -3.14
N GLY A 175 -8.84 -13.74 -2.11
CA GLY A 175 -9.66 -14.95 -1.97
C GLY A 175 -11.13 -14.69 -1.62
N ILE A 176 -11.48 -13.45 -1.27
CA ILE A 176 -12.83 -13.08 -0.80
C ILE A 176 -13.48 -12.03 -1.71
N PHE A 177 -12.71 -11.04 -2.16
CA PHE A 177 -13.23 -9.86 -2.86
C PHE A 177 -12.58 -9.68 -4.23
N THR A 178 -13.37 -9.25 -5.20
CA THR A 178 -12.90 -8.92 -6.56
C THR A 178 -12.22 -7.56 -6.65
N ASP A 179 -12.40 -6.71 -5.63
CA ASP A 179 -11.86 -5.35 -5.58
C ASP A 179 -10.35 -5.33 -5.80
N ALA A 180 -9.61 -6.26 -5.17
CA ALA A 180 -8.18 -6.37 -5.33
C ALA A 180 -7.74 -6.69 -6.78
N THR A 181 -8.52 -7.49 -7.51
CA THR A 181 -8.24 -7.79 -8.93
C THR A 181 -8.40 -6.53 -9.79
N VAL A 182 -9.40 -5.70 -9.48
CA VAL A 182 -9.61 -4.41 -10.17
C VAL A 182 -8.42 -3.47 -9.91
N LEU A 183 -7.95 -3.38 -8.67
CA LEU A 183 -6.77 -2.59 -8.29
C LEU A 183 -5.52 -3.06 -9.04
N ILE A 184 -5.27 -4.38 -9.09
CA ILE A 184 -4.12 -4.97 -9.79
C ILE A 184 -4.14 -4.63 -11.29
N ASN A 185 -5.31 -4.64 -11.92
CA ASN A 185 -5.44 -4.28 -13.34
C ASN A 185 -5.15 -2.81 -13.62
N GLN A 186 -5.24 -1.93 -12.63
CA GLN A 186 -4.94 -0.50 -12.75
C GLN A 186 -3.50 -0.14 -12.32
N ALA A 187 -2.80 -1.07 -11.64
CA ALA A 187 -1.44 -0.89 -11.15
C ALA A 187 -0.39 -1.41 -12.15
N ASP A 188 0.89 -1.17 -11.88
CA ASP A 188 2.02 -1.66 -12.69
C ASP A 188 2.46 -3.06 -12.28
N GLY A 189 2.17 -3.46 -11.04
CA GLY A 189 2.47 -4.77 -10.50
C GLY A 189 1.77 -5.06 -9.19
N ALA A 190 1.81 -6.34 -8.79
CA ALA A 190 1.23 -6.81 -7.54
C ALA A 190 2.16 -7.77 -6.81
N MET A 191 2.15 -7.71 -5.49
CA MET A 191 2.77 -8.69 -4.59
C MET A 191 1.68 -9.41 -3.82
N LEU A 192 1.82 -10.74 -3.72
CA LEU A 192 0.93 -11.56 -2.93
C LEU A 192 1.61 -11.92 -1.61
N VAL A 193 1.03 -11.50 -0.50
CA VAL A 193 1.48 -11.88 0.84
C VAL A 193 0.74 -13.16 1.25
N VAL A 194 1.49 -14.16 1.68
CA VAL A 194 0.95 -15.44 2.16
C VAL A 194 1.57 -15.77 3.52
N ARG A 195 0.80 -16.41 4.38
CA ARG A 195 1.26 -16.80 5.72
C ARG A 195 1.90 -18.18 5.70
N ALA A 196 3.20 -18.26 6.07
CA ALA A 196 3.94 -19.51 6.16
C ALA A 196 3.26 -20.51 7.09
N GLY A 197 3.20 -21.77 6.66
CA GLY A 197 2.61 -22.86 7.43
C GLY A 197 1.09 -22.80 7.64
N ARG A 198 0.39 -21.75 7.11
CA ARG A 198 -1.06 -21.57 7.29
C ARG A 198 -1.82 -21.45 5.97
N THR A 199 -1.31 -20.69 5.02
CA THR A 199 -1.99 -20.52 3.72
C THR A 199 -1.86 -21.80 2.90
N ARG A 200 -2.99 -22.37 2.49
CA ARG A 200 -2.99 -23.60 1.67
C ARG A 200 -2.49 -23.31 0.26
N TYR A 201 -1.62 -24.17 -0.26
CA TYR A 201 -1.08 -24.05 -1.61
C TYR A 201 -2.19 -23.93 -2.68
N SER A 202 -3.26 -24.71 -2.57
CA SER A 202 -4.39 -24.65 -3.50
C SER A 202 -5.12 -23.30 -3.50
N ALA A 203 -5.16 -22.58 -2.36
CA ALA A 203 -5.73 -21.25 -2.30
C ALA A 203 -4.80 -20.22 -3.00
N VAL A 204 -3.50 -20.33 -2.79
CA VAL A 204 -2.50 -19.49 -3.48
C VAL A 204 -2.58 -19.70 -5.00
N THR A 205 -2.60 -20.94 -5.47
CA THR A 205 -2.70 -21.26 -6.91
C THR A 205 -3.95 -20.64 -7.54
N ARG A 206 -5.11 -20.80 -6.88
CA ARG A 206 -6.38 -20.24 -7.37
C ARG A 206 -6.31 -18.70 -7.48
N VAL A 207 -5.71 -18.03 -6.50
CA VAL A 207 -5.55 -16.57 -6.52
C VAL A 207 -4.60 -16.15 -7.63
N LEU A 208 -3.47 -16.85 -7.81
CA LEU A 208 -2.51 -16.56 -8.86
C LEU A 208 -3.08 -16.74 -10.28
N GLU A 209 -4.03 -17.68 -10.48
CA GLU A 209 -4.73 -17.86 -11.74
C GLU A 209 -5.62 -16.65 -12.10
N SER A 210 -6.08 -15.89 -11.10
CA SER A 210 -6.90 -14.69 -11.31
C SER A 210 -6.10 -13.42 -11.60
N ILE A 211 -4.77 -13.47 -11.46
CA ILE A 211 -3.89 -12.31 -11.67
C ILE A 211 -3.13 -12.48 -12.99
N PRO A 212 -3.11 -11.45 -13.87
CA PRO A 212 -2.27 -11.48 -15.06
C PRO A 212 -0.79 -11.71 -14.69
N ARG A 213 -0.15 -12.70 -15.31
CA ARG A 213 1.22 -13.11 -14.96
C ARG A 213 2.22 -11.97 -15.09
N GLU A 214 2.05 -11.09 -16.06
CA GLU A 214 2.89 -9.92 -16.29
C GLU A 214 2.77 -8.85 -15.19
N ARG A 215 1.70 -8.91 -14.39
CA ARG A 215 1.48 -8.03 -13.23
C ARG A 215 2.09 -8.60 -11.94
N MET A 216 2.31 -9.91 -11.87
CA MET A 216 2.83 -10.53 -10.65
C MET A 216 4.32 -10.23 -10.48
N LEU A 217 4.68 -9.52 -9.42
CA LEU A 217 6.06 -9.21 -9.05
C LEU A 217 6.68 -10.33 -8.22
N GLY A 218 5.89 -11.01 -7.41
CA GLY A 218 6.35 -12.09 -6.55
C GLY A 218 5.39 -12.40 -5.41
N VAL A 219 5.80 -13.36 -4.60
CA VAL A 219 5.09 -13.78 -3.38
C VAL A 219 5.98 -13.45 -2.19
N VAL A 220 5.42 -12.80 -1.18
CA VAL A 220 6.06 -12.53 0.11
C VAL A 220 5.59 -13.58 1.10
N LEU A 221 6.52 -14.37 1.62
CA LEU A 221 6.23 -15.37 2.64
C LEU A 221 6.37 -14.71 4.02
N ASN A 222 5.25 -14.48 4.68
CA ASN A 222 5.19 -13.85 5.99
C ASN A 222 5.02 -14.89 7.09
N GLN A 223 5.78 -14.72 8.19
CA GLN A 223 5.63 -15.48 9.43
C GLN A 223 5.17 -14.50 10.51
N SER A 224 3.94 -14.54 10.87
CA SER A 224 3.40 -13.77 11.99
C SER A 224 3.21 -14.64 13.20
#